data_427a5e024faaa63c287ab82e404acd6e
#
_entry.id   427a5e024faaa63c287ab82e404acd6e
#
_cell.length_a   1.000
_cell.length_b   1.000
_cell.length_c   1.000
_cell.angle_alpha   90.00
_cell.angle_beta   90.00
_cell.angle_gamma   90.00
#
_symmetry.space_group_name_H-M   'P 1'
#
loop_
_entity.id
_entity.type
_entity.pdbx_description
1 polymer ?
#
loop_
_entity_poly.entity_id
_entity_poly.type
_entity_poly.pdbx_seq_one_letter_code
_entity_poly.pdbx_strand_id
1 'polypeptide(L)'
;DRSLLSDGERLLAHILNTIDFHSDITVTRGILDVLDHSSPQPLYGSKIAIDATARIAGEQPRPKTNAAKVSRGDEELLQHLRGIDRGFVALRRIFPGCKNPLLLIAIDKENGKNSRYYMDRIDWEALSQGVCVLYDAGIDLADDSLLLWKVFNNTDSSRDVTISGAGIIIDATKKGPADGHIRPWPDEIEMTDEIKKRVNGLLDEFVKDDPDALNMAAFRLPPLLRQPHLARR
;
A
#
# COMPACT_ATOMS: atom_id res chain seq x y z
N ASP A 1 -6.31 10.17 19.76
CA ASP A 1 -7.78 10.06 19.79
C ASP A 1 -8.17 8.64 19.39
N ARG A 2 -8.86 7.90 20.29
CA ARG A 2 -9.27 6.51 20.02
C ARG A 2 -10.25 6.40 18.85
N SER A 3 -11.02 7.44 18.55
CA SER A 3 -11.97 7.45 17.43
C SER A 3 -11.24 7.39 16.07
N LEU A 4 -9.99 7.85 16.00
CA LEU A 4 -9.17 7.78 14.80
C LEU A 4 -8.79 6.33 14.44
N LEU A 5 -8.55 5.48 15.45
CA LEU A 5 -8.16 4.09 15.25
C LEU A 5 -9.30 3.19 14.74
N SER A 6 -10.55 3.64 14.87
CA SER A 6 -11.73 2.90 14.39
C SER A 6 -12.16 3.28 12.97
N ASP A 7 -11.47 4.25 12.35
CA ASP A 7 -11.76 4.74 11.01
C ASP A 7 -10.47 4.77 10.18
N GLY A 8 -10.28 3.75 9.36
CA GLY A 8 -9.05 3.57 8.59
C GLY A 8 -8.80 4.66 7.57
N GLU A 9 -9.84 5.24 6.97
CA GLU A 9 -9.70 6.35 6.02
C GLU A 9 -9.19 7.61 6.73
N ARG A 10 -9.79 7.96 7.86
CA ARG A 10 -9.33 9.08 8.68
C ARG A 10 -7.94 8.85 9.26
N LEU A 11 -7.63 7.62 9.66
CA LEU A 11 -6.29 7.25 10.15
C LEU A 11 -5.23 7.43 9.06
N LEU A 12 -5.50 6.93 7.85
CA LEU A 12 -4.56 7.06 6.73
C LEU A 12 -4.41 8.53 6.32
N ALA A 13 -5.50 9.27 6.22
CA ALA A 13 -5.45 10.71 5.94
C ALA A 13 -4.66 11.48 7.02
N HIS A 14 -4.80 11.10 8.30
CA HIS A 14 -4.02 11.67 9.39
C HIS A 14 -2.52 11.39 9.21
N ILE A 15 -2.14 10.14 8.93
CA ILE A 15 -0.75 9.76 8.67
C ILE A 15 -0.19 10.60 7.52
N LEU A 16 -0.88 10.63 6.38
CA LEU A 16 -0.45 11.35 5.18
C LEU A 16 -0.32 12.88 5.39
N ASN A 17 -1.10 13.47 6.28
CA ASN A 17 -1.01 14.88 6.61
C ASN A 17 0.04 15.20 7.68
N THR A 18 0.45 14.22 8.48
CA THR A 18 1.30 14.44 9.65
C THR A 18 2.76 14.18 9.37
N ILE A 19 3.08 13.07 8.69
CA ILE A 19 4.46 12.59 8.58
C ILE A 19 5.38 13.51 7.79
N ASP A 20 6.62 13.54 8.24
CA ASP A 20 7.78 14.06 7.53
C ASP A 20 8.72 12.90 7.20
N PHE A 21 9.11 12.78 5.93
CA PHE A 21 9.86 11.62 5.45
C PHE A 21 11.28 11.52 6.03
N HIS A 22 11.85 12.61 6.55
CA HIS A 22 13.18 12.61 7.13
C HIS A 22 13.20 12.27 8.62
N SER A 23 12.16 12.67 9.36
CA SER A 23 12.18 12.60 10.82
C SER A 23 11.27 11.51 11.40
N ASP A 24 10.28 11.05 10.63
CA ASP A 24 9.20 10.22 11.17
C ASP A 24 9.22 8.79 10.68
N ILE A 25 10.23 8.41 9.89
CA ILE A 25 10.37 7.06 9.36
C ILE A 25 11.66 6.44 9.88
N THR A 26 11.52 5.26 10.47
CA THR A 26 12.66 4.47 10.96
C THR A 26 12.61 3.08 10.38
N VAL A 27 13.71 2.65 9.78
CA VAL A 27 13.88 1.28 9.28
C VAL A 27 14.90 0.58 10.18
N THR A 28 14.52 -0.57 10.73
CA THR A 28 15.38 -1.41 11.58
C THR A 28 15.53 -2.79 10.98
N ARG A 29 16.65 -3.47 11.27
CA ARG A 29 16.88 -4.86 10.91
C ARG A 29 16.87 -5.74 12.15
N GLY A 30 16.33 -6.95 12.02
CA GLY A 30 16.27 -7.87 13.14
C GLY A 30 15.51 -9.16 12.81
N ILE A 31 15.14 -9.85 13.87
CA ILE A 31 14.40 -11.11 13.79
C ILE A 31 12.98 -10.82 13.29
N LEU A 32 12.53 -11.61 12.34
CA LEU A 32 11.18 -11.62 11.79
C LEU A 32 10.42 -12.87 12.23
N ASP A 33 9.11 -12.86 12.03
CA ASP A 33 8.24 -14.01 12.19
C ASP A 33 8.59 -15.11 11.16
N VAL A 34 8.36 -16.37 11.51
CA VAL A 34 8.59 -17.51 10.61
C VAL A 34 7.70 -17.45 9.36
N LEU A 35 6.56 -16.81 9.45
CA LEU A 35 5.61 -16.66 8.32
C LEU A 35 5.99 -15.52 7.38
N ASP A 36 6.95 -14.68 7.76
CA ASP A 36 7.41 -13.60 6.88
C ASP A 36 8.17 -14.16 5.67
N HIS A 37 7.56 -14.03 4.50
CA HIS A 37 8.15 -14.44 3.23
C HIS A 37 8.74 -13.26 2.43
N SER A 38 8.47 -12.03 2.83
CA SER A 38 8.94 -10.83 2.12
C SER A 38 10.46 -10.68 2.19
N SER A 39 11.08 -11.11 3.30
CA SER A 39 12.53 -11.04 3.47
C SER A 39 13.27 -12.04 2.57
N PRO A 40 14.42 -11.65 2.00
CA PRO A 40 15.28 -12.57 1.24
C PRO A 40 15.93 -13.65 2.10
N GLN A 41 15.97 -13.47 3.42
CA GLN A 41 16.54 -14.43 4.39
C GLN A 41 15.45 -14.93 5.35
N PRO A 42 15.37 -16.23 5.65
CA PRO A 42 14.45 -16.74 6.65
C PRO A 42 14.72 -16.13 8.03
N LEU A 43 13.66 -15.74 8.73
CA LEU A 43 13.67 -15.25 10.12
C LEU A 43 14.48 -13.96 10.36
N TYR A 44 15.01 -13.33 9.34
CA TYR A 44 15.78 -12.11 9.48
C TYR A 44 15.52 -11.15 8.31
N GLY A 45 15.16 -9.92 8.62
CA GLY A 45 14.89 -8.88 7.63
C GLY A 45 14.70 -7.52 8.28
N SER A 46 13.80 -6.71 7.74
CA SER A 46 13.62 -5.35 8.20
C SER A 46 12.17 -5.04 8.57
N LYS A 47 12.03 -4.03 9.42
CA LYS A 47 10.75 -3.45 9.84
C LYS A 47 10.80 -1.96 9.65
N ILE A 48 9.66 -1.37 9.27
CA ILE A 48 9.48 0.06 9.18
C ILE A 48 8.55 0.53 10.31
N ALA A 49 8.90 1.62 10.95
CA ALA A 49 8.05 2.34 11.87
C ALA A 49 7.80 3.75 11.33
N ILE A 50 6.57 4.20 11.42
CA ILE A 50 6.14 5.53 10.98
C ILE A 50 5.50 6.25 12.17
N ASP A 51 6.11 7.37 12.59
CA ASP A 51 5.59 8.19 13.69
C ASP A 51 4.66 9.28 13.14
N ALA A 52 3.36 9.07 13.31
CA ALA A 52 2.33 10.07 13.02
C ALA A 52 1.69 10.66 14.30
N THR A 53 2.35 10.54 15.44
CA THR A 53 1.86 11.10 16.71
C THR A 53 2.06 12.61 16.78
N ALA A 54 1.33 13.28 17.66
CA ALA A 54 1.59 14.69 17.96
C ALA A 54 2.95 14.84 18.66
N ARG A 55 3.70 15.87 18.29
CA ARG A 55 4.96 16.22 19.01
C ARG A 55 4.67 16.65 20.43
N ILE A 56 5.49 16.18 21.34
CA ILE A 56 5.43 16.58 22.75
C ILE A 56 6.45 17.71 23.05
N ALA A 57 6.31 18.32 24.22
CA ALA A 57 7.23 19.38 24.64
C ALA A 57 8.67 18.87 24.70
N GLY A 58 9.58 19.58 24.02
CA GLY A 58 11.00 19.24 23.93
C GLY A 58 11.40 18.49 22.66
N GLU A 59 10.45 18.00 21.88
CA GLU A 59 10.73 17.42 20.57
C GLU A 59 10.89 18.50 19.50
N GLN A 60 11.72 18.19 18.49
CA GLN A 60 11.85 19.08 17.33
C GLN A 60 10.53 19.12 16.54
N PRO A 61 10.04 20.32 16.18
CA PRO A 61 8.83 20.43 15.37
C PRO A 61 9.05 19.86 13.97
N ARG A 62 8.02 19.25 13.42
CA ARG A 62 8.05 18.87 11.99
C ARG A 62 8.16 20.11 11.10
N PRO A 63 8.89 20.03 10.01
CA PRO A 63 8.94 21.12 9.04
C PRO A 63 7.51 21.48 8.56
N LYS A 64 7.22 22.77 8.48
CA LYS A 64 5.98 23.25 7.87
C LYS A 64 6.11 23.14 6.35
N THR A 65 5.72 22.03 5.80
CA THR A 65 5.58 21.86 4.35
C THR A 65 4.12 22.10 3.96
N ASN A 66 3.92 22.86 2.90
CA ASN A 66 2.59 23.03 2.31
C ASN A 66 2.17 21.69 1.68
N ALA A 67 0.84 21.46 1.60
CA ALA A 67 0.31 20.35 0.83
C ALA A 67 0.91 20.35 -0.58
N ALA A 68 1.25 19.16 -1.06
CA ALA A 68 1.77 19.00 -2.41
C ALA A 68 0.77 19.57 -3.42
N LYS A 69 1.23 20.46 -4.29
CA LYS A 69 0.40 20.90 -5.41
C LYS A 69 0.40 19.79 -6.46
N VAL A 70 -0.72 19.10 -6.59
CA VAL A 70 -0.94 18.16 -7.67
C VAL A 70 -0.90 18.94 -8.98
N SER A 71 0.17 18.78 -9.74
CA SER A 71 0.41 19.54 -10.98
C SER A 71 -0.24 18.89 -12.19
N ARG A 72 -0.43 17.57 -12.15
CA ARG A 72 -0.97 16.78 -13.27
C ARG A 72 -2.11 15.88 -12.82
N GLY A 73 -3.11 15.71 -13.69
CA GLY A 73 -4.14 14.69 -13.52
C GLY A 73 -3.56 13.27 -13.63
N ASP A 74 -4.29 12.27 -13.16
CA ASP A 74 -3.79 10.87 -13.13
C ASP A 74 -3.51 10.33 -14.52
N GLU A 75 -4.36 10.64 -15.51
CA GLU A 75 -4.14 10.22 -16.90
C GLU A 75 -2.90 10.88 -17.51
N GLU A 76 -2.72 12.18 -17.32
CA GLU A 76 -1.55 12.91 -17.81
C GLU A 76 -0.26 12.40 -17.17
N LEU A 77 -0.31 12.12 -15.86
CA LEU A 77 0.82 11.55 -15.13
C LEU A 77 1.17 10.14 -15.64
N LEU A 78 0.16 9.29 -15.85
CA LEU A 78 0.37 7.96 -16.41
C LEU A 78 0.99 8.03 -17.82
N GLN A 79 0.52 8.93 -18.67
CA GLN A 79 1.13 9.14 -20.01
C GLN A 79 2.58 9.63 -19.91
N HIS A 80 2.89 10.52 -18.97
CA HIS A 80 4.27 10.94 -18.70
C HIS A 80 5.16 9.75 -18.29
N LEU A 81 4.71 8.93 -17.32
CA LEU A 81 5.44 7.73 -16.88
C LEU A 81 5.60 6.70 -18.01
N ARG A 82 4.56 6.51 -18.84
CA ARG A 82 4.63 5.65 -20.05
C ARG A 82 5.60 6.17 -21.09
N GLY A 83 5.83 7.47 -21.14
CA GLY A 83 6.88 8.08 -21.95
C GLY A 83 8.30 7.71 -21.49
N ILE A 84 8.47 7.46 -20.19
CA ILE A 84 9.73 6.97 -19.61
C ILE A 84 9.87 5.46 -19.86
N ASP A 85 8.82 4.69 -19.53
CA ASP A 85 8.76 3.25 -19.76
C ASP A 85 7.31 2.76 -19.89
N ARG A 86 7.03 1.97 -20.92
CA ARG A 86 5.69 1.39 -21.17
C ARG A 86 5.22 0.41 -20.10
N GLY A 87 6.13 -0.08 -19.28
CA GLY A 87 5.81 -0.92 -18.13
C GLY A 87 5.09 -0.20 -16.97
N PHE A 88 4.93 1.12 -17.01
CA PHE A 88 3.96 1.80 -16.15
C PHE A 88 2.56 1.64 -16.75
N VAL A 89 1.76 0.69 -16.22
CA VAL A 89 0.51 0.25 -16.88
C VAL A 89 -0.76 0.89 -16.34
N ALA A 90 -0.80 1.21 -15.05
CA ALA A 90 -1.96 1.87 -14.44
C ALA A 90 -1.53 2.76 -13.26
N LEU A 91 -2.39 3.73 -12.94
CA LEU A 91 -2.16 4.67 -11.86
C LEU A 91 -3.50 5.08 -11.23
N ARG A 92 -3.51 5.19 -9.91
CA ARG A 92 -4.61 5.77 -9.13
C ARG A 92 -4.04 6.61 -8.00
N ARG A 93 -4.56 7.82 -7.83
CA ARG A 93 -4.23 8.69 -6.70
C ARG A 93 -5.31 8.64 -5.65
N ILE A 94 -4.89 8.55 -4.38
CA ILE A 94 -5.76 8.59 -3.22
C ILE A 94 -5.34 9.77 -2.34
N PHE A 95 -6.29 10.42 -1.70
CA PHE A 95 -6.06 11.59 -0.83
C PHE A 95 -5.26 12.72 -1.50
N PRO A 96 -5.70 13.22 -2.69
CA PRO A 96 -4.96 14.25 -3.43
C PRO A 96 -4.83 15.58 -2.67
N GLY A 97 -5.69 15.83 -1.68
CA GLY A 97 -5.66 17.02 -0.83
C GLY A 97 -4.77 16.90 0.41
N CYS A 98 -4.20 15.75 0.69
CA CYS A 98 -3.28 15.59 1.81
C CYS A 98 -1.91 16.24 1.52
N LYS A 99 -1.17 16.54 2.60
CA LYS A 99 0.22 17.01 2.52
C LYS A 99 1.08 16.06 1.69
N ASN A 100 0.92 14.77 1.91
CA ASN A 100 1.61 13.70 1.19
C ASN A 100 0.56 12.82 0.49
N PRO A 101 0.15 13.12 -0.76
CA PRO A 101 -0.79 12.28 -1.50
C PRO A 101 -0.27 10.85 -1.64
N LEU A 102 -1.19 9.88 -1.68
CA LEU A 102 -0.86 8.48 -1.93
C LEU A 102 -1.10 8.15 -3.39
N LEU A 103 -0.07 7.65 -4.06
CA LEU A 103 -0.09 7.25 -5.45
C LEU A 103 0.14 5.76 -5.58
N LEU A 104 -0.79 5.07 -6.20
CA LEU A 104 -0.72 3.63 -6.51
C LEU A 104 -0.37 3.47 -7.98
N ILE A 105 0.68 2.72 -8.28
CA ILE A 105 1.16 2.50 -9.65
C ILE A 105 1.31 1.00 -9.89
N ALA A 106 0.64 0.50 -10.93
CA ALA A 106 0.86 -0.86 -11.40
C ALA A 106 1.99 -0.85 -12.45
N ILE A 107 2.93 -1.78 -12.28
CA ILE A 107 4.10 -1.94 -13.16
C ILE A 107 4.16 -3.34 -13.74
N ASP A 108 4.61 -3.43 -14.98
CA ASP A 108 4.92 -4.67 -15.66
C ASP A 108 6.43 -4.91 -15.64
N LYS A 109 6.86 -5.97 -14.94
CA LYS A 109 8.27 -6.35 -14.79
C LYS A 109 8.76 -7.31 -15.91
N GLU A 110 8.06 -7.38 -17.02
CA GLU A 110 8.49 -8.19 -18.14
C GLU A 110 9.86 -7.77 -18.68
N ASN A 111 10.49 -8.66 -19.44
CA ASN A 111 11.79 -8.45 -20.09
C ASN A 111 12.99 -8.23 -19.15
N GLY A 112 12.97 -8.87 -17.97
CA GLY A 112 14.10 -8.86 -17.03
C GLY A 112 14.23 -7.57 -16.22
N LYS A 113 13.26 -6.67 -16.29
CA LYS A 113 13.18 -5.51 -15.41
C LYS A 113 12.74 -5.93 -14.03
N ASN A 114 13.37 -5.38 -13.00
CA ASN A 114 12.97 -5.55 -11.61
C ASN A 114 12.26 -4.29 -11.09
N SER A 115 11.74 -4.37 -9.88
CA SER A 115 11.05 -3.22 -9.26
C SER A 115 11.98 -2.02 -9.10
N ARG A 116 13.24 -2.24 -8.78
CA ARG A 116 14.24 -1.19 -8.61
C ARG A 116 14.41 -0.34 -9.87
N TYR A 117 14.35 -0.97 -11.04
CA TYR A 117 14.38 -0.27 -12.32
C TYR A 117 13.28 0.81 -12.43
N TYR A 118 12.06 0.50 -11.95
CA TYR A 118 10.94 1.44 -11.95
C TYR A 118 11.04 2.47 -10.82
N MET A 119 11.44 2.04 -9.61
CA MET A 119 11.62 2.96 -8.47
C MET A 119 12.61 4.09 -8.79
N ASP A 120 13.72 3.76 -9.47
CA ASP A 120 14.76 4.72 -9.86
C ASP A 120 14.31 5.68 -10.97
N ARG A 121 13.17 5.40 -11.62
CA ARG A 121 12.57 6.20 -12.71
C ARG A 121 11.33 6.98 -12.28
N ILE A 122 10.96 6.91 -11.03
CA ILE A 122 9.91 7.75 -10.47
C ILE A 122 10.37 9.21 -10.54
N ASP A 123 9.63 10.01 -11.32
CA ASP A 123 9.87 11.42 -11.48
C ASP A 123 9.13 12.22 -10.40
N TRP A 124 9.84 12.58 -9.34
CA TRP A 124 9.26 13.35 -8.24
C TRP A 124 8.82 14.76 -8.63
N GLU A 125 9.41 15.37 -9.68
CA GLU A 125 8.96 16.67 -10.18
C GLU A 125 7.56 16.56 -10.80
N ALA A 126 7.31 15.45 -11.49
CA ALA A 126 6.01 15.18 -12.09
C ALA A 126 4.97 14.69 -11.06
N LEU A 127 5.40 13.88 -10.07
CA LEU A 127 4.53 13.32 -9.05
C LEU A 127 4.19 14.32 -7.95
N SER A 128 5.01 15.35 -7.77
CA SER A 128 5.03 16.17 -6.57
C SER A 128 5.57 15.40 -5.35
N GLN A 129 5.31 15.86 -4.13
CA GLN A 129 5.68 15.16 -2.91
C GLN A 129 4.64 14.09 -2.57
N GLY A 130 5.02 12.96 -1.96
CA GLY A 130 4.01 12.00 -1.47
C GLY A 130 4.52 10.59 -1.18
N VAL A 131 3.57 9.68 -1.10
CA VAL A 131 3.80 8.24 -0.94
C VAL A 131 3.46 7.55 -2.27
N CYS A 132 4.38 6.80 -2.81
CA CYS A 132 4.17 6.01 -4.03
C CYS A 132 4.27 4.51 -3.69
N VAL A 133 3.29 3.72 -4.11
CA VAL A 133 3.30 2.27 -3.93
C VAL A 133 3.24 1.59 -5.29
N LEU A 134 4.21 0.70 -5.55
CA LEU A 134 4.27 -0.08 -6.77
C LEU A 134 3.62 -1.45 -6.57
N TYR A 135 2.82 -1.85 -7.53
CA TYR A 135 2.13 -3.14 -7.59
C TYR A 135 2.39 -3.85 -8.92
N ASP A 136 2.19 -5.16 -8.97
CA ASP A 136 2.25 -5.91 -10.21
C ASP A 136 1.14 -5.50 -11.18
N ALA A 137 1.42 -5.56 -12.49
CA ALA A 137 0.42 -5.43 -13.53
C ALA A 137 -0.75 -6.40 -13.34
N GLY A 138 -1.95 -5.99 -13.71
CA GLY A 138 -3.16 -6.80 -13.59
C GLY A 138 -3.85 -6.74 -12.23
N ILE A 139 -3.25 -6.11 -11.22
CA ILE A 139 -3.93 -5.86 -9.95
C ILE A 139 -5.07 -4.84 -10.14
N ASP A 140 -6.18 -5.06 -9.46
CA ASP A 140 -7.24 -4.04 -9.36
C ASP A 140 -6.83 -2.96 -8.37
N LEU A 141 -6.45 -1.78 -8.87
CA LEU A 141 -6.10 -0.64 -8.04
C LEU A 141 -7.31 -0.06 -7.27
N ALA A 142 -8.53 -0.57 -7.46
CA ALA A 142 -9.71 -0.21 -6.69
C ALA A 142 -10.00 -1.17 -5.51
N ASP A 143 -9.33 -2.31 -5.43
CA ASP A 143 -9.46 -3.25 -4.30
C ASP A 143 -8.52 -2.85 -3.15
N ASP A 144 -8.95 -1.90 -2.34
CA ASP A 144 -8.15 -1.36 -1.22
C ASP A 144 -7.71 -2.46 -0.22
N SER A 145 -8.51 -3.53 -0.05
CA SER A 145 -8.16 -4.65 0.83
C SER A 145 -6.98 -5.46 0.30
N LEU A 146 -7.03 -5.80 -0.99
CA LEU A 146 -5.95 -6.51 -1.67
C LEU A 146 -4.66 -5.67 -1.70
N LEU A 147 -4.78 -4.40 -2.02
CA LEU A 147 -3.65 -3.47 -2.07
C LEU A 147 -2.95 -3.35 -0.72
N LEU A 148 -3.71 -3.18 0.36
CA LEU A 148 -3.16 -3.11 1.70
C LEU A 148 -2.50 -4.43 2.11
N TRP A 149 -3.14 -5.56 1.79
CA TRP A 149 -2.58 -6.89 2.02
C TRP A 149 -1.23 -7.06 1.32
N LYS A 150 -1.11 -6.65 0.03
CA LYS A 150 0.15 -6.69 -0.72
C LYS A 150 1.25 -5.85 -0.07
N VAL A 151 0.95 -4.65 0.40
CA VAL A 151 1.94 -3.80 1.09
C VAL A 151 2.51 -4.52 2.31
N PHE A 152 1.64 -5.08 3.16
CA PHE A 152 2.11 -5.72 4.40
C PHE A 152 2.78 -7.08 4.18
N ASN A 153 2.42 -7.80 3.14
CA ASN A 153 2.96 -9.16 2.91
C ASN A 153 4.14 -9.20 1.95
N ASN A 154 4.29 -8.21 1.06
CA ASN A 154 5.29 -8.27 0.00
C ASN A 154 6.52 -7.39 0.25
N THR A 155 6.52 -6.57 1.30
CA THR A 155 7.54 -5.54 1.50
C THR A 155 8.54 -5.91 2.60
N ASP A 156 9.82 -6.08 2.24
CA ASP A 156 10.94 -5.96 3.18
C ASP A 156 11.47 -4.53 3.10
N SER A 157 11.36 -3.79 4.20
CA SER A 157 11.58 -2.34 4.20
C SER A 157 13.00 -1.95 3.77
N SER A 158 14.02 -2.79 3.97
CA SER A 158 15.40 -2.47 3.60
C SER A 158 15.68 -2.66 2.10
N ARG A 159 14.92 -3.51 1.42
CA ARG A 159 15.01 -3.75 -0.02
C ARG A 159 14.01 -2.91 -0.80
N ASP A 160 12.77 -2.84 -0.29
CA ASP A 160 11.60 -2.43 -1.06
C ASP A 160 11.14 -1.00 -0.75
N VAL A 161 11.80 -0.31 0.18
CA VAL A 161 11.45 1.06 0.53
C VAL A 161 12.59 2.01 0.19
N THR A 162 12.28 3.05 -0.55
CA THR A 162 13.20 4.16 -0.84
C THR A 162 12.62 5.44 -0.28
N ILE A 163 13.40 6.12 0.57
CA ILE A 163 13.02 7.38 1.20
C ILE A 163 13.85 8.50 0.58
N SER A 164 13.19 9.57 0.19
CA SER A 164 13.82 10.81 -0.29
C SER A 164 13.18 12.02 0.37
N GLY A 165 13.78 13.21 0.17
CA GLY A 165 13.17 14.45 0.66
C GLY A 165 11.82 14.78 0.05
N ALA A 166 11.54 14.24 -1.14
CA ALA A 166 10.27 14.45 -1.84
C ALA A 166 9.20 13.41 -1.48
N GLY A 167 9.59 12.23 -0.96
CA GLY A 167 8.62 11.20 -0.65
C GLY A 167 9.22 9.84 -0.34
N ILE A 168 8.33 8.87 -0.27
CA ILE A 168 8.65 7.45 -0.07
C ILE A 168 8.09 6.62 -1.20
N ILE A 169 8.89 5.68 -1.72
CA ILE A 169 8.44 4.66 -2.66
C ILE A 169 8.46 3.32 -1.94
N ILE A 170 7.38 2.58 -2.05
CA ILE A 170 7.20 1.24 -1.48
C ILE A 170 6.95 0.27 -2.63
N ASP A 171 7.74 -0.79 -2.71
CA ASP A 171 7.53 -1.86 -3.68
C ASP A 171 6.73 -3.01 -3.04
N ALA A 172 5.46 -3.12 -3.40
CA ALA A 172 4.55 -4.18 -2.98
C ALA A 172 4.34 -5.27 -4.06
N THR A 173 5.18 -5.31 -5.09
CA THR A 173 5.13 -6.35 -6.13
C THR A 173 5.60 -7.70 -5.61
N LYS A 174 5.28 -8.79 -6.31
CA LYS A 174 5.94 -10.09 -6.11
C LYS A 174 7.43 -9.97 -6.35
N LYS A 175 8.23 -10.73 -5.62
CA LYS A 175 9.68 -10.70 -5.75
C LYS A 175 10.22 -11.98 -6.36
N GLY A 176 11.32 -11.82 -7.10
CA GLY A 176 12.06 -12.93 -7.68
C GLY A 176 13.57 -12.68 -7.60
N PRO A 177 14.37 -13.57 -8.23
CA PRO A 177 15.82 -13.45 -8.21
C PRO A 177 16.34 -12.11 -8.73
N ALA A 178 15.67 -11.49 -9.72
CA ALA A 178 16.02 -10.17 -10.23
C ALA A 178 15.83 -9.04 -9.21
N ASP A 179 14.95 -9.24 -8.22
CA ASP A 179 14.73 -8.32 -7.11
C ASP A 179 15.62 -8.65 -5.89
N GLY A 180 16.59 -9.57 -6.02
CA GLY A 180 17.43 -10.02 -4.91
C GLY A 180 16.72 -10.98 -3.94
N HIS A 181 15.59 -11.57 -4.33
CA HIS A 181 14.84 -12.54 -3.55
C HIS A 181 15.01 -13.93 -4.12
N ILE A 182 15.89 -14.74 -3.51
CA ILE A 182 16.24 -16.07 -4.00
C ILE A 182 15.34 -17.21 -3.49
N ARG A 183 14.54 -16.94 -2.45
CA ARG A 183 13.57 -17.90 -1.92
C ARG A 183 12.41 -18.04 -2.90
N PRO A 184 11.79 -19.24 -3.00
CA PRO A 184 10.54 -19.37 -3.74
C PRO A 184 9.49 -18.39 -3.19
N TRP A 185 8.89 -17.58 -4.07
CA TRP A 185 7.77 -16.74 -3.69
C TRP A 185 6.53 -17.63 -3.56
N PRO A 186 5.79 -17.56 -2.46
CA PRO A 186 4.63 -18.43 -2.29
C PRO A 186 3.52 -18.08 -3.31
N ASP A 187 2.76 -19.11 -3.69
CA ASP A 187 1.54 -18.91 -4.46
C ASP A 187 0.49 -18.19 -3.61
N GLU A 188 -0.32 -17.37 -4.25
CA GLU A 188 -1.44 -16.72 -3.59
C GLU A 188 -2.53 -17.75 -3.29
N ILE A 189 -2.98 -17.76 -2.04
CA ILE A 189 -4.09 -18.64 -1.64
C ILE A 189 -5.39 -17.95 -2.08
N GLU A 190 -6.01 -18.48 -3.13
CA GLU A 190 -7.34 -18.09 -3.55
C GLU A 190 -8.36 -19.20 -3.29
N MET A 191 -9.53 -18.79 -2.81
CA MET A 191 -10.66 -19.70 -2.71
C MET A 191 -11.20 -19.99 -4.13
N THR A 192 -11.47 -21.26 -4.43
CA THR A 192 -12.10 -21.62 -5.70
C THR A 192 -13.50 -21.02 -5.80
N ASP A 193 -14.01 -20.82 -7.01
CA ASP A 193 -15.35 -20.28 -7.23
C ASP A 193 -16.45 -21.12 -6.58
N GLU A 194 -16.26 -22.43 -6.48
CA GLU A 194 -17.16 -23.36 -5.77
C GLU A 194 -17.18 -23.06 -4.26
N ILE A 195 -16.00 -22.83 -3.65
CA ILE A 195 -15.90 -22.45 -2.24
C ILE A 195 -16.53 -21.07 -2.03
N LYS A 196 -16.23 -20.10 -2.90
CA LYS A 196 -16.83 -18.75 -2.85
C LYS A 196 -18.35 -18.82 -2.89
N LYS A 197 -18.93 -19.62 -3.83
CA LYS A 197 -20.37 -19.83 -3.93
C LYS A 197 -20.97 -20.49 -2.68
N ARG A 198 -20.29 -21.51 -2.14
CA ARG A 198 -20.74 -22.19 -0.93
C ARG A 198 -20.74 -21.25 0.28
N VAL A 199 -19.67 -20.48 0.47
CA VAL A 199 -19.57 -19.51 1.57
C VAL A 199 -20.62 -18.41 1.44
N ASN A 200 -20.83 -17.87 0.24
CA ASN A 200 -21.89 -16.88 0.00
C ASN A 200 -23.28 -17.43 0.29
N GLY A 201 -23.56 -18.69 -0.10
CA GLY A 201 -24.83 -19.34 0.24
C GLY A 201 -25.06 -19.50 1.74
N LEU A 202 -24.03 -19.90 2.49
CA LEU A 202 -24.09 -19.98 3.95
C LEU A 202 -24.27 -18.59 4.60
N LEU A 203 -23.61 -17.57 4.05
CA LEU A 203 -23.78 -16.20 4.50
C LEU A 203 -25.21 -15.69 4.28
N ASP A 204 -25.78 -15.96 3.10
CA ASP A 204 -27.15 -15.60 2.77
C ASP A 204 -28.17 -16.28 3.71
N GLU A 205 -27.93 -17.55 4.09
CA GLU A 205 -28.75 -18.25 5.10
C GLU A 205 -28.62 -17.62 6.46
N PHE A 206 -27.41 -17.37 6.90
CA PHE A 206 -27.11 -16.78 8.20
C PHE A 206 -27.73 -15.38 8.38
N VAL A 207 -27.71 -14.57 7.31
CA VAL A 207 -28.28 -13.22 7.30
C VAL A 207 -29.80 -13.21 7.29
N LYS A 208 -30.46 -14.26 6.72
CA LYS A 208 -31.92 -14.37 6.77
C LYS A 208 -32.44 -14.55 8.21
N ASP A 209 -31.68 -15.26 9.05
CA ASP A 209 -32.06 -15.54 10.42
C ASP A 209 -31.73 -14.39 11.36
N ASP A 210 -30.72 -13.58 11.04
CA ASP A 210 -30.31 -12.40 11.83
C ASP A 210 -29.69 -11.32 10.92
N PRO A 211 -30.48 -10.35 10.42
CA PRO A 211 -29.97 -9.25 9.60
C PRO A 211 -28.91 -8.37 10.28
N ASP A 212 -28.89 -8.34 11.62
CA ASP A 212 -27.87 -7.60 12.40
C ASP A 212 -26.58 -8.41 12.57
N ALA A 213 -26.63 -9.73 12.35
CA ALA A 213 -25.44 -10.58 12.41
C ALA A 213 -24.38 -10.16 11.37
N LEU A 214 -24.77 -9.63 10.23
CA LEU A 214 -23.84 -9.03 9.26
C LEU A 214 -23.14 -7.78 9.82
N ASN A 215 -23.81 -7.00 10.63
CA ASN A 215 -23.20 -5.84 11.31
C ASN A 215 -22.27 -6.24 12.45
N MET A 216 -22.50 -7.42 13.03
CA MET A 216 -21.65 -7.96 14.10
C MET A 216 -20.53 -8.85 13.56
N ALA A 217 -20.78 -9.66 12.54
CA ALA A 217 -19.80 -10.53 11.87
C ALA A 217 -18.99 -9.81 10.78
N ALA A 218 -19.56 -8.79 10.14
CA ALA A 218 -18.71 -7.81 9.47
C ALA A 218 -17.91 -7.16 10.60
N PHE A 219 -16.73 -7.72 10.93
CA PHE A 219 -15.63 -6.88 11.35
C PHE A 219 -15.84 -5.59 10.59
N ARG A 220 -16.03 -4.49 11.29
CA ARG A 220 -16.13 -3.18 10.68
C ARG A 220 -14.75 -2.87 10.13
N LEU A 221 -14.38 -3.58 9.06
CA LEU A 221 -13.24 -3.20 8.26
C LEU A 221 -13.49 -1.76 7.88
N PRO A 222 -12.51 -0.89 8.07
CA PRO A 222 -12.58 0.49 7.61
C PRO A 222 -13.11 0.51 6.16
N PRO A 223 -13.79 1.57 5.71
CA PRO A 223 -14.27 1.66 4.33
C PRO A 223 -13.22 1.31 3.27
N LEU A 224 -11.93 1.60 3.56
CA LEU A 224 -10.76 1.19 2.78
C LEU A 224 -10.58 -0.33 2.64
N LEU A 225 -11.19 -1.11 3.52
CA LEU A 225 -11.07 -2.56 3.55
C LEU A 225 -12.41 -3.27 3.24
N ARG A 226 -13.45 -2.51 2.89
CA ARG A 226 -14.73 -3.09 2.45
C ARG A 226 -14.64 -3.48 0.99
N GLN A 227 -14.83 -4.76 0.71
CA GLN A 227 -14.94 -5.23 -0.67
C GLN A 227 -16.22 -4.66 -1.30
N PRO A 228 -16.16 -3.96 -2.45
CA PRO A 228 -17.32 -3.28 -3.04
C PRO A 228 -18.47 -4.22 -3.44
N HIS A 229 -18.21 -5.51 -3.62
CA HIS A 229 -19.20 -6.50 -4.04
C HIS A 229 -20.07 -7.01 -2.90
N LEU A 230 -19.73 -6.79 -1.64
CA LEU A 230 -20.59 -7.11 -0.49
C LEU A 230 -21.56 -5.98 -0.14
N ALA A 231 -21.40 -4.79 -0.72
CA ALA A 231 -22.26 -3.62 -0.47
C ALA A 231 -23.41 -3.47 -1.49
N ARG A 232 -23.57 -4.39 -2.44
CA ARG A 232 -24.64 -4.34 -3.44
C ARG A 232 -25.52 -5.59 -3.35
N ARG A 233 -26.42 -5.61 -2.37
CA ARG A 233 -27.74 -6.25 -2.45
C ARG A 233 -28.70 -5.59 -1.48
#